data_20fec6181d162cc3b5e64438a32a5f83
#
_entry.id   20fec6181d162cc3b5e64438a32a5f83
#
_cell.length_a   1.000
_cell.length_b   1.000
_cell.length_c   1.000
_cell.angle_alpha   90.00
_cell.angle_beta   90.00
_cell.angle_gamma   90.00
#
_symmetry.space_group_name_H-M   'P 1'
#
loop_
_entity.id
_entity.type
_entity.pdbx_description
1 polymer ?
#
loop_
_entity_poly.entity_id
_entity_poly.type
_entity_poly.pdbx_seq_one_letter_code
_entity_poly.pdbx_strand_id
1 'polypeptide(L)'
;MEIKGIIAAMATAMYEDGSINESEIRNQVNRHIRAGVDGIFCLGTNGEFYILSTEEKKRVMRICVDEARGRVPVYAGTGCVGTQDTIDLSLAAQEIGVDVLSVITPYFAALNQEELYRHYADIAAAVKLPIVMYNIPMRTGCAIEPETVSRLAKDFSNIRGVKDSSGKFENILAYIHGTDPEHFSVLSGNDALILKTLQNGGKGGITAVANILPEMMVSIYQNWKKGDMAAAEAAQQGIQPIRDCFKYGNPNSIVKRAANLIGQPLGPCRKPFGMVSEETDNAILDTIDRYYAAYKR
;
A
#
# COMPACT_ATOMS: atom_id res chain seq x y z
N MET A 1 14.04 -0.67 -13.09
CA MET A 1 13.03 0.27 -12.53
C MET A 1 13.40 0.55 -11.08
N GLU A 2 13.39 1.81 -10.66
CA GLU A 2 13.59 2.22 -9.27
C GLU A 2 12.25 2.28 -8.54
N ILE A 3 12.18 1.69 -7.34
CA ILE A 3 10.99 1.65 -6.48
C ILE A 3 11.07 2.83 -5.52
N LYS A 4 10.30 3.91 -5.76
CA LYS A 4 10.39 5.16 -4.99
C LYS A 4 9.11 5.99 -5.05
N GLY A 5 9.07 7.05 -4.26
CA GLY A 5 8.02 8.07 -4.29
C GLY A 5 6.76 7.66 -3.55
N ILE A 6 5.64 8.18 -3.98
CA ILE A 6 4.32 7.93 -3.40
C ILE A 6 3.57 6.90 -4.23
N ILE A 7 3.33 5.74 -3.63
CA ILE A 7 2.59 4.64 -4.25
C ILE A 7 1.22 4.55 -3.56
N ALA A 8 0.16 4.70 -4.34
CA ALA A 8 -1.20 4.66 -3.80
C ALA A 8 -1.64 3.23 -3.51
N ALA A 9 -1.83 2.88 -2.23
CA ALA A 9 -2.41 1.60 -1.82
C ALA A 9 -3.93 1.64 -1.99
N MET A 10 -4.39 1.36 -3.21
CA MET A 10 -5.79 1.50 -3.62
C MET A 10 -6.74 0.63 -2.81
N ALA A 11 -7.88 1.20 -2.45
CA ALA A 11 -9.05 0.43 -2.04
C ALA A 11 -9.66 -0.25 -3.27
N THR A 12 -10.20 -1.45 -3.13
CA THR A 12 -11.01 -2.08 -4.19
C THR A 12 -12.41 -1.51 -4.14
N ALA A 13 -12.80 -0.73 -5.15
CA ALA A 13 -14.14 -0.19 -5.24
C ALA A 13 -15.18 -1.30 -5.44
N MET A 14 -16.29 -1.22 -4.71
CA MET A 14 -17.34 -2.24 -4.71
C MET A 14 -18.72 -1.60 -4.80
N TYR A 15 -19.67 -2.33 -5.37
CA TYR A 15 -21.09 -2.02 -5.29
C TYR A 15 -21.66 -2.43 -3.92
N GLU A 16 -22.90 -2.00 -3.62
CA GLU A 16 -23.57 -2.32 -2.35
C GLU A 16 -23.76 -3.83 -2.12
N ASP A 17 -23.85 -4.62 -3.17
CA ASP A 17 -23.92 -6.08 -3.11
C ASP A 17 -22.56 -6.76 -2.85
N GLY A 18 -21.48 -5.98 -2.76
CA GLY A 18 -20.11 -6.45 -2.56
C GLY A 18 -19.42 -6.92 -3.85
N SER A 19 -20.03 -6.80 -5.00
CA SER A 19 -19.37 -7.08 -6.28
C SER A 19 -18.38 -5.96 -6.66
N ILE A 20 -17.37 -6.29 -7.46
CA ILE A 20 -16.30 -5.36 -7.86
C ILE A 20 -16.88 -4.30 -8.82
N ASN A 21 -16.69 -3.02 -8.45
CA ASN A 21 -17.03 -1.87 -9.30
C ASN A 21 -15.83 -1.50 -10.20
N GLU A 22 -15.77 -2.14 -11.37
CA GLU A 22 -14.68 -1.95 -12.33
C GLU A 22 -14.56 -0.50 -12.80
N SER A 23 -15.69 0.14 -13.11
CA SER A 23 -15.69 1.52 -13.61
C SER A 23 -15.06 2.48 -12.60
N GLU A 24 -15.34 2.29 -11.31
CA GLU A 24 -14.76 3.11 -10.29
C GLU A 24 -13.29 2.78 -9.99
N ILE A 25 -12.87 1.52 -10.12
CA ILE A 25 -11.43 1.18 -10.05
C ILE A 25 -10.67 1.93 -11.16
N ARG A 26 -11.17 1.95 -12.40
CA ARG A 26 -10.57 2.70 -13.51
C ARG A 26 -10.52 4.21 -13.23
N ASN A 27 -11.61 4.77 -12.72
CA ASN A 27 -11.65 6.17 -12.29
C ASN A 27 -10.61 6.47 -11.21
N GLN A 28 -10.47 5.59 -10.22
CA GLN A 28 -9.50 5.71 -9.13
C GLN A 28 -8.07 5.69 -9.65
N VAL A 29 -7.72 4.75 -10.55
CA VAL A 29 -6.41 4.71 -11.21
C VAL A 29 -6.11 6.06 -11.88
N ASN A 30 -7.06 6.60 -12.65
CA ASN A 30 -6.88 7.88 -13.32
C ASN A 30 -6.76 9.06 -12.34
N ARG A 31 -7.51 9.05 -11.24
CA ARG A 31 -7.37 10.09 -10.18
C ARG A 31 -5.98 10.09 -9.58
N HIS A 32 -5.47 8.93 -9.22
CA HIS A 32 -4.13 8.80 -8.64
C HIS A 32 -3.04 9.25 -9.62
N ILE A 33 -3.13 8.84 -10.88
CA ILE A 33 -2.18 9.25 -11.92
C ILE A 33 -2.21 10.76 -12.13
N ARG A 34 -3.40 11.37 -12.21
CA ARG A 34 -3.53 12.84 -12.32
C ARG A 34 -2.97 13.59 -11.12
N ALA A 35 -3.08 13.02 -9.92
CA ALA A 35 -2.49 13.59 -8.71
C ALA A 35 -0.96 13.48 -8.68
N GLY A 36 -0.35 12.70 -9.58
CA GLY A 36 1.09 12.58 -9.71
C GLY A 36 1.73 11.50 -8.83
N VAL A 37 0.98 10.44 -8.46
CA VAL A 37 1.58 9.31 -7.73
C VAL A 37 2.65 8.61 -8.58
N ASP A 38 3.65 8.05 -7.91
CA ASP A 38 4.75 7.33 -8.55
C ASP A 38 4.42 5.84 -8.82
N GLY A 39 3.25 5.37 -8.38
CA GLY A 39 2.78 4.02 -8.64
C GLY A 39 1.39 3.73 -8.08
N ILE A 40 0.76 2.69 -8.61
CA ILE A 40 -0.54 2.15 -8.18
C ILE A 40 -0.30 0.81 -7.52
N PHE A 41 -0.81 0.61 -6.32
CA PHE A 41 -0.75 -0.67 -5.62
C PHE A 41 -2.15 -1.22 -5.37
N CYS A 42 -2.55 -2.21 -6.15
CA CYS A 42 -3.79 -2.95 -5.97
C CYS A 42 -3.60 -4.19 -5.08
N LEU A 43 -4.68 -4.68 -4.50
CA LEU A 43 -4.70 -5.91 -3.67
C LEU A 43 -3.79 -5.83 -2.43
N GLY A 44 -3.52 -4.63 -1.93
CA GLY A 44 -2.96 -4.45 -0.59
C GLY A 44 -4.04 -4.66 0.49
N THR A 45 -3.71 -4.37 1.74
CA THR A 45 -4.65 -4.44 2.87
C THR A 45 -5.88 -3.54 2.63
N ASN A 46 -5.68 -2.33 2.10
CA ASN A 46 -6.78 -1.43 1.75
C ASN A 46 -7.62 -1.96 0.58
N GLY A 47 -7.02 -2.75 -0.31
CA GLY A 47 -7.71 -3.43 -1.41
C GLY A 47 -8.49 -4.67 -0.99
N GLU A 48 -8.55 -4.98 0.31
CA GLU A 48 -9.34 -6.08 0.88
C GLU A 48 -8.97 -7.46 0.27
N PHE A 49 -7.68 -7.65 -0.11
CA PHE A 49 -7.21 -8.85 -0.80
C PHE A 49 -7.58 -10.16 -0.10
N TYR A 50 -7.69 -10.13 1.24
CA TYR A 50 -7.91 -11.28 2.10
C TYR A 50 -9.34 -11.85 2.03
N ILE A 51 -10.29 -11.13 1.40
CA ILE A 51 -11.68 -11.57 1.21
C ILE A 51 -12.08 -11.68 -0.27
N LEU A 52 -11.14 -11.47 -1.18
CA LEU A 52 -11.33 -11.64 -2.61
C LEU A 52 -10.93 -13.06 -3.03
N SER A 53 -11.72 -13.66 -3.91
CA SER A 53 -11.32 -14.91 -4.58
C SER A 53 -10.12 -14.70 -5.49
N THR A 54 -9.43 -15.78 -5.84
CA THR A 54 -8.27 -15.71 -6.75
C THR A 54 -8.65 -15.10 -8.10
N GLU A 55 -9.82 -15.43 -8.64
CA GLU A 55 -10.27 -14.86 -9.92
C GLU A 55 -10.63 -13.38 -9.80
N GLU A 56 -11.19 -12.93 -8.68
CA GLU A 56 -11.40 -11.51 -8.42
C GLU A 56 -10.07 -10.75 -8.30
N LYS A 57 -9.07 -11.32 -7.63
CA LYS A 57 -7.72 -10.74 -7.56
C LYS A 57 -7.12 -10.57 -8.96
N LYS A 58 -7.17 -11.60 -9.80
CA LYS A 58 -6.71 -11.52 -11.19
C LYS A 58 -7.48 -10.48 -11.99
N ARG A 59 -8.80 -10.38 -11.79
CA ARG A 59 -9.64 -9.35 -12.42
C ARG A 59 -9.21 -7.94 -12.03
N VAL A 60 -9.01 -7.67 -10.74
CA VAL A 60 -8.54 -6.35 -10.25
C VAL A 60 -7.18 -6.00 -10.82
N MET A 61 -6.23 -6.94 -10.87
CA MET A 61 -4.92 -6.71 -11.50
C MET A 61 -5.06 -6.31 -12.97
N ARG A 62 -5.85 -7.06 -13.76
CA ARG A 62 -6.10 -6.73 -15.18
C ARG A 62 -6.69 -5.33 -15.36
N ILE A 63 -7.68 -4.96 -14.54
CA ILE A 63 -8.29 -3.62 -14.58
C ILE A 63 -7.25 -2.54 -14.33
N CYS A 64 -6.41 -2.70 -13.29
CA CYS A 64 -5.39 -1.72 -12.95
C CYS A 64 -4.31 -1.60 -14.02
N VAL A 65 -3.80 -2.72 -14.54
CA VAL A 65 -2.79 -2.74 -15.61
C VAL A 65 -3.32 -2.13 -16.90
N ASP A 66 -4.52 -2.57 -17.31
CA ASP A 66 -5.18 -2.07 -18.52
C ASP A 66 -5.44 -0.55 -18.43
N GLU A 67 -5.89 -0.05 -17.28
CA GLU A 67 -6.17 1.37 -17.12
C GLU A 67 -4.91 2.21 -16.91
N ALA A 68 -3.91 1.71 -16.22
CA ALA A 68 -2.64 2.41 -16.03
C ALA A 68 -1.89 2.65 -17.36
N ARG A 69 -1.97 1.72 -18.30
CA ARG A 69 -1.38 1.81 -19.65
C ARG A 69 0.10 2.22 -19.65
N GLY A 70 0.87 1.72 -18.69
CA GLY A 70 2.28 2.05 -18.53
C GLY A 70 2.57 3.50 -18.12
N ARG A 71 1.56 4.31 -17.77
CA ARG A 71 1.76 5.68 -17.30
C ARG A 71 2.46 5.75 -15.94
N VAL A 72 2.20 4.77 -15.11
CA VAL A 72 2.88 4.54 -13.82
C VAL A 72 2.99 3.03 -13.59
N PRO A 73 3.97 2.55 -12.84
CA PRO A 73 4.07 1.13 -12.50
C PRO A 73 2.89 0.67 -11.64
N VAL A 74 2.43 -0.56 -11.91
CA VAL A 74 1.38 -1.24 -11.16
C VAL A 74 2.01 -2.28 -10.25
N TYR A 75 1.77 -2.12 -8.95
CA TYR A 75 2.13 -3.05 -7.89
C TYR A 75 0.92 -3.92 -7.59
N ALA A 76 1.12 -5.22 -7.37
CA ALA A 76 0.05 -6.11 -6.95
C ALA A 76 0.38 -6.88 -5.67
N GLY A 77 -0.57 -6.95 -4.74
CA GLY A 77 -0.50 -7.82 -3.57
C GLY A 77 -0.74 -9.27 -3.98
N THR A 78 0.29 -10.11 -3.89
CA THR A 78 0.20 -11.52 -4.26
C THR A 78 0.42 -12.48 -3.10
N GLY A 79 0.78 -11.97 -1.91
CA GLY A 79 1.00 -12.79 -0.73
C GLY A 79 -0.26 -13.53 -0.28
N CYS A 80 -0.12 -14.83 -0.08
CA CYS A 80 -1.10 -15.75 0.49
C CYS A 80 -0.53 -16.37 1.77
N VAL A 81 -1.31 -17.22 2.43
CA VAL A 81 -0.82 -17.98 3.61
C VAL A 81 0.21 -19.01 3.17
N GLY A 82 -0.07 -19.75 2.10
CA GLY A 82 0.82 -20.78 1.56
C GLY A 82 1.83 -20.22 0.55
N THR A 83 3.04 -20.80 0.53
CA THR A 83 4.11 -20.44 -0.42
C THR A 83 3.68 -20.74 -1.84
N GLN A 84 3.09 -21.91 -2.10
CA GLN A 84 2.67 -22.29 -3.46
C GLN A 84 1.57 -21.39 -3.99
N ASP A 85 0.55 -21.08 -3.18
CA ASP A 85 -0.52 -20.15 -3.59
C ASP A 85 0.04 -18.75 -3.90
N THR A 86 1.07 -18.32 -3.15
CA THR A 86 1.76 -17.04 -3.40
C THR A 86 2.52 -17.07 -4.72
N ILE A 87 3.21 -18.17 -5.02
CA ILE A 87 3.91 -18.38 -6.29
C ILE A 87 2.91 -18.36 -7.46
N ASP A 88 1.84 -19.14 -7.37
CA ASP A 88 0.83 -19.25 -8.44
C ASP A 88 0.17 -17.89 -8.73
N LEU A 89 -0.18 -17.14 -7.69
CA LEU A 89 -0.76 -15.80 -7.86
C LEU A 89 0.27 -14.80 -8.39
N SER A 90 1.55 -14.93 -8.00
CA SER A 90 2.63 -14.08 -8.48
C SER A 90 2.96 -14.33 -9.95
N LEU A 91 2.95 -15.58 -10.40
CA LEU A 91 3.09 -15.94 -11.81
C LEU A 91 1.91 -15.41 -12.64
N ALA A 92 0.69 -15.55 -12.14
CA ALA A 92 -0.49 -14.97 -12.79
C ALA A 92 -0.41 -13.43 -12.88
N ALA A 93 0.11 -12.75 -11.85
CA ALA A 93 0.34 -11.30 -11.87
C ALA A 93 1.39 -10.92 -12.95
N GLN A 94 2.47 -11.70 -13.08
CA GLN A 94 3.49 -11.51 -14.11
C GLN A 94 2.90 -11.67 -15.52
N GLU A 95 2.07 -12.68 -15.76
CA GLU A 95 1.37 -12.89 -17.04
C GLU A 95 0.38 -11.77 -17.38
N ILE A 96 -0.28 -11.20 -16.37
CA ILE A 96 -1.21 -10.07 -16.53
C ILE A 96 -0.46 -8.77 -16.90
N GLY A 97 0.83 -8.67 -16.61
CA GLY A 97 1.64 -7.49 -16.90
C GLY A 97 1.77 -6.51 -15.72
N VAL A 98 1.66 -7.02 -14.49
CA VAL A 98 2.02 -6.27 -13.28
C VAL A 98 3.52 -5.97 -13.29
N ASP A 99 3.94 -4.82 -12.79
CA ASP A 99 5.34 -4.40 -12.80
C ASP A 99 6.11 -4.81 -11.55
N VAL A 100 5.44 -4.86 -10.38
CA VAL A 100 6.05 -5.15 -9.07
C VAL A 100 5.12 -6.03 -8.23
N LEU A 101 5.67 -7.04 -7.61
CA LEU A 101 4.96 -7.87 -6.64
C LEU A 101 5.13 -7.30 -5.24
N SER A 102 4.06 -7.13 -4.48
CA SER A 102 4.10 -6.83 -3.05
C SER A 102 3.65 -8.05 -2.27
N VAL A 103 4.59 -8.69 -1.59
CA VAL A 103 4.35 -9.96 -0.90
C VAL A 103 4.30 -9.73 0.61
N ILE A 104 3.09 -9.80 1.17
CA ILE A 104 2.88 -9.76 2.62
C ILE A 104 3.39 -11.06 3.24
N THR A 105 3.90 -10.98 4.48
CA THR A 105 4.25 -12.19 5.25
C THR A 105 3.05 -13.13 5.34
N PRO A 106 3.24 -14.44 5.41
CA PRO A 106 2.19 -15.36 5.78
C PRO A 106 1.49 -14.90 7.07
N TYR A 107 0.21 -15.13 7.15
CA TYR A 107 -0.64 -14.68 8.26
C TYR A 107 -1.43 -15.84 8.82
N PHE A 108 -2.02 -15.67 10.00
CA PHE A 108 -2.76 -16.67 10.77
C PHE A 108 -1.83 -17.55 11.63
N ALA A 109 -0.80 -18.20 11.07
CA ALA A 109 0.17 -18.99 11.83
C ALA A 109 1.52 -18.23 11.89
N ALA A 110 2.12 -18.17 13.07
CA ALA A 110 3.42 -17.55 13.25
C ALA A 110 4.52 -18.45 12.66
N LEU A 111 5.42 -17.82 11.90
CA LEU A 111 6.61 -18.45 11.32
C LEU A 111 7.87 -17.93 12.03
N ASN A 112 8.90 -18.78 12.11
CA ASN A 112 10.24 -18.32 12.49
C ASN A 112 10.95 -17.67 11.29
N GLN A 113 12.09 -17.04 11.53
CA GLN A 113 12.82 -16.25 10.51
C GLN A 113 13.38 -17.13 9.38
N GLU A 114 13.77 -18.37 9.65
CA GLU A 114 14.25 -19.28 8.60
C GLU A 114 13.11 -19.77 7.71
N GLU A 115 11.93 -19.99 8.27
CA GLU A 115 10.72 -20.32 7.49
C GLU A 115 10.30 -19.13 6.62
N LEU A 116 10.35 -17.89 7.14
CA LEU A 116 10.11 -16.68 6.37
C LEU A 116 11.14 -16.52 5.25
N TYR A 117 12.41 -16.74 5.55
CA TYR A 117 13.46 -16.68 4.53
C TYR A 117 13.18 -17.66 3.39
N ARG A 118 12.89 -18.94 3.70
CA ARG A 118 12.57 -19.97 2.70
C ARG A 118 11.35 -19.59 1.87
N HIS A 119 10.29 -19.09 2.53
CA HIS A 119 9.08 -18.65 1.86
C HIS A 119 9.40 -17.58 0.77
N TYR A 120 10.14 -16.53 1.14
CA TYR A 120 10.51 -15.49 0.17
C TYR A 120 11.54 -15.97 -0.87
N ALA A 121 12.46 -16.84 -0.50
CA ALA A 121 13.43 -17.43 -1.40
C ALA A 121 12.76 -18.25 -2.52
N ASP A 122 11.80 -19.12 -2.16
CA ASP A 122 11.06 -19.93 -3.12
C ASP A 122 10.24 -19.05 -4.08
N ILE A 123 9.60 -17.99 -3.57
CA ILE A 123 8.87 -17.03 -4.41
C ILE A 123 9.83 -16.30 -5.35
N ALA A 124 10.96 -15.80 -4.82
CA ALA A 124 11.94 -15.07 -5.63
C ALA A 124 12.56 -15.94 -6.73
N ALA A 125 12.78 -17.22 -6.46
CA ALA A 125 13.26 -18.18 -7.46
C ALA A 125 12.23 -18.47 -8.57
N ALA A 126 10.93 -18.38 -8.25
CA ALA A 126 9.87 -18.72 -9.20
C ALA A 126 9.49 -17.58 -10.17
N VAL A 127 9.74 -16.31 -9.79
CA VAL A 127 9.28 -15.14 -10.56
C VAL A 127 10.45 -14.29 -11.06
N LYS A 128 10.19 -13.50 -12.11
CA LYS A 128 11.18 -12.56 -12.67
C LYS A 128 10.95 -11.12 -12.23
N LEU A 129 9.74 -10.80 -11.76
CA LEU A 129 9.36 -9.45 -11.35
C LEU A 129 10.08 -9.04 -10.06
N PRO A 130 10.33 -7.74 -9.87
CA PRO A 130 10.81 -7.22 -8.60
C PRO A 130 9.77 -7.46 -7.49
N ILE A 131 10.27 -7.85 -6.33
CA ILE A 131 9.48 -8.13 -5.12
C ILE A 131 9.74 -7.04 -4.09
N VAL A 132 8.67 -6.48 -3.54
CA VAL A 132 8.65 -5.68 -2.32
C VAL A 132 8.05 -6.53 -1.21
N MET A 133 8.87 -6.92 -0.25
CA MET A 133 8.39 -7.62 0.95
C MET A 133 7.48 -6.70 1.76
N TYR A 134 6.42 -7.24 2.35
CA TYR A 134 5.49 -6.41 3.12
C TYR A 134 5.39 -6.87 4.56
N ASN A 135 5.92 -6.05 5.45
CA ASN A 135 5.94 -6.25 6.90
C ASN A 135 4.79 -5.49 7.57
N ILE A 136 3.84 -6.22 8.17
CA ILE A 136 2.72 -5.67 8.94
C ILE A 136 2.34 -6.60 10.12
N PRO A 137 3.23 -6.75 11.11
CA PRO A 137 3.11 -7.77 12.16
C PRO A 137 1.83 -7.66 12.99
N MET A 138 1.28 -6.45 13.14
CA MET A 138 0.00 -6.22 13.85
C MET A 138 -1.19 -6.96 13.21
N ARG A 139 -1.11 -7.31 11.92
CA ARG A 139 -2.17 -8.01 11.19
C ARG A 139 -1.82 -9.46 10.86
N THR A 140 -0.54 -9.73 10.62
CA THR A 140 -0.10 -11.07 10.19
C THR A 140 0.33 -11.97 11.34
N GLY A 141 0.73 -11.38 12.49
CA GLY A 141 1.38 -12.11 13.57
C GLY A 141 2.84 -12.46 13.28
N CYS A 142 3.34 -12.15 12.08
CA CYS A 142 4.72 -12.43 11.64
C CYS A 142 5.44 -11.12 11.31
N ALA A 143 6.59 -10.87 11.95
CA ALA A 143 7.50 -9.78 11.59
C ALA A 143 8.67 -10.32 10.76
N ILE A 144 9.12 -9.58 9.75
CA ILE A 144 10.39 -9.87 9.07
C ILE A 144 11.47 -9.07 9.81
N GLU A 145 12.40 -9.77 10.41
CA GLU A 145 13.52 -9.12 11.12
C GLU A 145 14.53 -8.50 10.14
N PRO A 146 15.26 -7.43 10.54
CA PRO A 146 16.21 -6.74 9.67
C PRO A 146 17.27 -7.66 9.05
N GLU A 147 17.78 -8.62 9.82
CA GLU A 147 18.76 -9.60 9.36
C GLU A 147 18.19 -10.49 8.26
N THR A 148 16.93 -10.90 8.37
CA THR A 148 16.24 -11.70 7.35
C THR A 148 16.05 -10.89 6.07
N VAL A 149 15.67 -9.62 6.17
CA VAL A 149 15.55 -8.70 5.02
C VAL A 149 16.89 -8.53 4.33
N SER A 150 17.95 -8.24 5.09
CA SER A 150 19.32 -8.05 4.56
C SER A 150 19.83 -9.29 3.83
N ARG A 151 19.59 -10.48 4.40
CA ARG A 151 19.98 -11.76 3.80
C ARG A 151 19.24 -11.99 2.48
N LEU A 152 17.92 -11.80 2.46
CA LEU A 152 17.09 -11.94 1.26
C LEU A 152 17.48 -10.95 0.16
N ALA A 153 17.72 -9.69 0.52
CA ALA A 153 18.14 -8.65 -0.43
C ALA A 153 19.50 -8.95 -1.08
N LYS A 154 20.41 -9.59 -0.32
CA LYS A 154 21.73 -10.00 -0.82
C LYS A 154 21.66 -11.24 -1.72
N ASP A 155 20.84 -12.23 -1.34
CA ASP A 155 20.81 -13.54 -1.99
C ASP A 155 19.95 -13.53 -3.27
N PHE A 156 18.97 -12.60 -3.39
CA PHE A 156 18.02 -12.55 -4.51
C PHE A 156 17.95 -11.15 -5.13
N SER A 157 18.47 -10.99 -6.33
CA SER A 157 18.53 -9.69 -7.05
C SER A 157 17.15 -9.12 -7.42
N ASN A 158 16.09 -9.93 -7.43
CA ASN A 158 14.72 -9.50 -7.67
C ASN A 158 13.97 -9.15 -6.37
N ILE A 159 14.52 -9.39 -5.20
CA ILE A 159 13.99 -8.81 -3.94
C ILE A 159 14.53 -7.39 -3.83
N ARG A 160 13.70 -6.40 -4.18
CA ARG A 160 14.09 -5.02 -4.47
C ARG A 160 13.62 -4.01 -3.43
N GLY A 161 12.90 -4.44 -2.41
CA GLY A 161 12.48 -3.53 -1.37
C GLY A 161 11.67 -4.17 -0.25
N VAL A 162 11.38 -3.34 0.74
CA VAL A 162 10.48 -3.66 1.85
C VAL A 162 9.54 -2.48 2.11
N LYS A 163 8.26 -2.79 2.29
CA LYS A 163 7.25 -1.90 2.85
C LYS A 163 7.10 -2.22 4.32
N ASP A 164 7.33 -1.24 5.20
CA ASP A 164 7.13 -1.42 6.64
C ASP A 164 5.88 -0.69 7.15
N SER A 165 4.93 -1.46 7.67
CA SER A 165 3.74 -1.01 8.39
C SER A 165 3.73 -1.41 9.86
N SER A 166 4.89 -1.71 10.46
CA SER A 166 5.00 -2.06 11.89
C SER A 166 4.65 -0.88 12.80
N GLY A 167 4.74 0.36 12.30
CA GLY A 167 4.58 1.58 13.08
C GLY A 167 5.81 1.94 13.93
N LYS A 168 6.86 1.13 13.88
CA LYS A 168 8.12 1.35 14.60
C LYS A 168 9.16 1.93 13.66
N PHE A 169 9.54 3.20 13.86
CA PHE A 169 10.50 3.87 12.99
C PHE A 169 11.89 3.23 13.08
N GLU A 170 12.27 2.71 14.24
CA GLU A 170 13.52 1.99 14.45
C GLU A 170 13.68 0.78 13.53
N ASN A 171 12.56 0.12 13.17
CA ASN A 171 12.55 -0.98 12.22
C ASN A 171 12.85 -0.51 10.79
N ILE A 172 12.26 0.62 10.40
CA ILE A 172 12.56 1.27 9.10
C ILE A 172 14.05 1.62 9.02
N LEU A 173 14.61 2.23 10.07
CA LEU A 173 16.05 2.56 10.15
C LEU A 173 16.93 1.31 10.04
N ALA A 174 16.57 0.24 10.73
CA ALA A 174 17.32 -1.01 10.66
C ALA A 174 17.34 -1.60 9.25
N TYR A 175 16.23 -1.55 8.51
CA TYR A 175 16.20 -1.96 7.12
C TYR A 175 17.05 -1.05 6.22
N ILE A 176 17.00 0.28 6.41
CA ILE A 176 17.82 1.23 5.64
C ILE A 176 19.30 0.96 5.84
N HIS A 177 19.73 0.78 7.11
CA HIS A 177 21.13 0.54 7.43
C HIS A 177 21.64 -0.86 7.06
N GLY A 178 20.73 -1.84 7.01
CA GLY A 178 21.05 -3.23 6.69
C GLY A 178 21.02 -3.59 5.20
N THR A 179 20.67 -2.66 4.31
CA THR A 179 20.53 -2.94 2.88
C THR A 179 21.25 -1.91 2.00
N ASP A 180 21.58 -2.28 0.77
CA ASP A 180 22.22 -1.39 -0.19
C ASP A 180 21.19 -0.41 -0.81
N PRO A 181 21.29 0.90 -0.55
CA PRO A 181 20.32 1.89 -1.02
C PRO A 181 20.28 2.06 -2.55
N GLU A 182 21.28 1.59 -3.28
CA GLU A 182 21.29 1.63 -4.76
C GLU A 182 20.46 0.49 -5.36
N HIS A 183 20.34 -0.62 -4.65
CA HIS A 183 19.68 -1.81 -5.13
C HIS A 183 18.41 -2.19 -4.38
N PHE A 184 18.19 -1.61 -3.19
CA PHE A 184 17.08 -1.95 -2.33
C PHE A 184 16.34 -0.71 -1.82
N SER A 185 15.02 -0.74 -1.84
CA SER A 185 14.15 0.37 -1.44
C SER A 185 13.41 0.08 -0.14
N VAL A 186 13.57 0.95 0.84
CA VAL A 186 12.78 0.92 2.07
C VAL A 186 11.67 1.96 1.99
N LEU A 187 10.41 1.50 2.10
CA LEU A 187 9.21 2.31 1.96
C LEU A 187 8.39 2.29 3.25
N SER A 188 7.95 3.46 3.69
CA SER A 188 6.98 3.52 4.79
C SER A 188 5.61 3.04 4.34
N GLY A 189 5.03 2.08 5.06
CA GLY A 189 3.62 1.72 4.96
C GLY A 189 2.74 2.44 5.99
N ASN A 190 3.35 3.30 6.81
CA ASN A 190 2.67 4.18 7.75
C ASN A 190 2.75 5.62 7.25
N ASP A 191 1.61 6.19 6.87
CA ASP A 191 1.52 7.52 6.26
C ASP A 191 2.16 8.63 7.12
N ALA A 192 2.15 8.51 8.47
CA ALA A 192 2.77 9.48 9.36
C ALA A 192 4.31 9.47 9.35
N LEU A 193 4.92 8.40 8.84
CA LEU A 193 6.36 8.21 8.86
C LEU A 193 7.03 8.47 7.51
N ILE A 194 6.27 8.86 6.47
CA ILE A 194 6.80 8.97 5.11
C ILE A 194 7.92 10.00 5.04
N LEU A 195 7.67 11.24 5.49
CA LEU A 195 8.71 12.27 5.45
C LEU A 195 9.93 11.89 6.28
N LYS A 196 9.72 11.34 7.48
CA LYS A 196 10.81 10.88 8.34
C LYS A 196 11.62 9.75 7.68
N THR A 197 10.95 8.84 6.96
CA THR A 197 11.60 7.77 6.19
C THR A 197 12.47 8.36 5.09
N LEU A 198 11.97 9.33 4.32
CA LEU A 198 12.71 10.03 3.28
C LEU A 198 13.94 10.76 3.81
N GLN A 199 13.82 11.46 4.93
CA GLN A 199 14.92 12.19 5.60
C GLN A 199 16.06 11.28 6.06
N ASN A 200 15.80 9.99 6.24
CA ASN A 200 16.77 9.01 6.74
C ASN A 200 17.23 8.01 5.66
N GLY A 201 17.01 8.30 4.37
CA GLY A 201 17.53 7.48 3.27
C GLY A 201 16.54 6.45 2.71
N GLY A 202 15.32 6.36 3.23
CA GLY A 202 14.25 5.59 2.59
C GLY A 202 13.79 6.24 1.28
N LYS A 203 13.05 5.48 0.48
CA LYS A 203 12.73 5.87 -0.91
C LYS A 203 11.32 6.44 -1.10
N GLY A 204 10.45 6.40 -0.08
CA GLY A 204 9.07 6.90 -0.20
C GLY A 204 8.08 6.21 0.72
N GLY A 205 6.83 6.13 0.28
CA GLY A 205 5.77 5.47 1.03
C GLY A 205 4.70 4.82 0.15
N ILE A 206 4.10 3.78 0.70
CA ILE A 206 2.93 3.11 0.12
C ILE A 206 1.74 3.45 1.02
N THR A 207 0.87 4.33 0.55
CA THR A 207 -0.04 5.14 1.36
C THR A 207 -1.51 4.78 1.22
N ALA A 208 -2.22 4.71 2.35
CA ALA A 208 -3.67 4.55 2.42
C ALA A 208 -4.39 5.89 2.21
N VAL A 209 -3.84 6.98 2.74
CA VAL A 209 -4.44 8.32 2.66
C VAL A 209 -4.51 8.83 1.22
N ALA A 210 -3.72 8.30 0.28
CA ALA A 210 -3.83 8.62 -1.14
C ALA A 210 -5.22 8.30 -1.73
N ASN A 211 -5.99 7.37 -1.15
CA ASN A 211 -7.38 7.14 -1.56
C ASN A 211 -8.30 8.33 -1.29
N ILE A 212 -7.89 9.26 -0.43
CA ILE A 212 -8.68 10.41 0.01
C ILE A 212 -8.02 11.69 -0.50
N LEU A 213 -6.72 11.88 -0.22
CA LEU A 213 -5.94 13.11 -0.44
C LEU A 213 -4.67 12.81 -1.25
N PRO A 214 -4.77 12.30 -2.49
CA PRO A 214 -3.59 11.87 -3.25
C PRO A 214 -2.63 13.03 -3.54
N GLU A 215 -3.13 14.25 -3.84
CA GLU A 215 -2.31 15.42 -4.13
C GLU A 215 -1.47 15.85 -2.92
N MET A 216 -2.05 15.75 -1.70
CA MET A 216 -1.34 16.09 -0.46
C MET A 216 -0.24 15.06 -0.17
N MET A 217 -0.52 13.76 -0.38
CA MET A 217 0.50 12.72 -0.24
C MET A 217 1.66 12.94 -1.21
N VAL A 218 1.37 13.22 -2.48
CA VAL A 218 2.38 13.52 -3.51
C VAL A 218 3.21 14.74 -3.12
N SER A 219 2.59 15.77 -2.55
CA SER A 219 3.29 17.01 -2.17
C SER A 219 4.34 16.78 -1.07
N ILE A 220 4.17 15.78 -0.17
CA ILE A 220 5.19 15.40 0.81
C ILE A 220 6.50 15.04 0.09
N TYR A 221 6.41 14.12 -0.86
CA TYR A 221 7.57 13.62 -1.60
C TYR A 221 8.17 14.68 -2.53
N GLN A 222 7.33 15.41 -3.26
CA GLN A 222 7.79 16.39 -4.23
C GLN A 222 8.49 17.59 -3.57
N ASN A 223 7.99 18.07 -2.42
CA ASN A 223 8.62 19.16 -1.68
C ASN A 223 9.91 18.70 -1.02
N TRP A 224 9.94 17.50 -0.41
CA TRP A 224 11.18 16.92 0.08
C TRP A 224 12.25 16.81 -1.03
N LYS A 225 11.87 16.31 -2.20
CA LYS A 225 12.77 16.15 -3.35
C LYS A 225 13.35 17.49 -3.85
N LYS A 226 12.57 18.57 -3.73
CA LYS A 226 13.00 19.94 -4.07
C LYS A 226 13.85 20.60 -2.97
N GLY A 227 13.97 19.99 -1.80
CA GLY A 227 14.62 20.54 -0.62
C GLY A 227 13.76 21.53 0.17
N ASP A 228 12.49 21.70 -0.18
CA ASP A 228 11.54 22.53 0.57
C ASP A 228 10.96 21.76 1.75
N MET A 229 11.76 21.71 2.81
CA MET A 229 11.40 20.94 4.00
C MET A 229 10.20 21.51 4.73
N ALA A 230 10.03 22.84 4.75
CA ALA A 230 8.90 23.49 5.41
C ALA A 230 7.57 23.09 4.73
N ALA A 231 7.53 23.11 3.41
CA ALA A 231 6.36 22.67 2.66
C ALA A 231 6.12 21.15 2.77
N ALA A 232 7.19 20.34 2.83
CA ALA A 232 7.07 18.90 3.04
C ALA A 232 6.50 18.56 4.44
N GLU A 233 6.95 19.26 5.48
CA GLU A 233 6.43 19.12 6.84
C GLU A 233 4.98 19.57 6.95
N ALA A 234 4.62 20.69 6.34
CA ALA A 234 3.24 21.18 6.30
C ALA A 234 2.32 20.16 5.63
N ALA A 235 2.74 19.57 4.51
CA ALA A 235 1.98 18.50 3.84
C ALA A 235 1.86 17.24 4.71
N GLN A 236 2.95 16.83 5.38
CA GLN A 236 2.94 15.68 6.30
C GLN A 236 2.02 15.91 7.50
N GLN A 237 1.99 17.11 8.06
CA GLN A 237 1.09 17.48 9.14
C GLN A 237 -0.37 17.59 8.65
N GLY A 238 -0.55 18.05 7.41
CA GLY A 238 -1.86 18.22 6.78
C GLY A 238 -2.67 16.93 6.65
N ILE A 239 -2.04 15.76 6.63
CA ILE A 239 -2.75 14.47 6.59
C ILE A 239 -3.16 13.95 7.97
N GLN A 240 -2.64 14.55 9.06
CA GLN A 240 -2.84 14.01 10.40
C GLN A 240 -4.32 13.98 10.82
N PRO A 241 -5.16 15.00 10.56
CA PRO A 241 -6.57 14.97 10.98
C PRO A 241 -7.34 13.76 10.43
N ILE A 242 -7.17 13.41 9.13
CA ILE A 242 -7.87 12.25 8.57
C ILE A 242 -7.29 10.92 9.10
N ARG A 243 -5.99 10.87 9.39
CA ARG A 243 -5.37 9.69 10.02
C ARG A 243 -5.86 9.47 11.44
N ASP A 244 -6.13 10.53 12.18
CA ASP A 244 -6.68 10.44 13.54
C ASP A 244 -8.06 9.77 13.56
N CYS A 245 -8.80 9.80 12.46
CA CYS A 245 -10.05 9.08 12.31
C CYS A 245 -9.87 7.54 12.33
N PHE A 246 -8.68 7.03 12.01
CA PHE A 246 -8.42 5.57 11.99
C PHE A 246 -8.57 4.91 13.37
N LYS A 247 -8.53 5.68 14.46
CA LYS A 247 -8.80 5.20 15.82
C LYS A 247 -10.25 4.79 16.05
N TYR A 248 -11.20 5.29 15.24
CA TYR A 248 -12.63 5.05 15.43
C TYR A 248 -13.13 3.72 14.85
N GLY A 249 -12.29 2.98 14.11
CA GLY A 249 -12.71 1.69 13.56
C GLY A 249 -11.68 1.03 12.63
N ASN A 250 -12.16 0.10 11.80
CA ASN A 250 -11.29 -0.54 10.82
C ASN A 250 -10.81 0.51 9.79
N PRO A 251 -9.48 0.71 9.64
CA PRO A 251 -8.94 1.70 8.70
C PRO A 251 -9.48 1.58 7.27
N ASN A 252 -9.74 0.37 6.77
CA ASN A 252 -10.30 0.19 5.42
C ASN A 252 -11.70 0.79 5.29
N SER A 253 -12.56 0.57 6.33
CA SER A 253 -13.92 1.14 6.35
C SER A 253 -13.87 2.67 6.41
N ILE A 254 -12.97 3.21 7.24
CA ILE A 254 -12.78 4.66 7.38
C ILE A 254 -12.26 5.29 6.09
N VAL A 255 -11.26 4.67 5.45
CA VAL A 255 -10.72 5.14 4.16
C VAL A 255 -11.81 5.19 3.10
N LYS A 256 -12.57 4.10 2.92
CA LYS A 256 -13.67 4.09 1.94
C LYS A 256 -14.76 5.10 2.28
N ARG A 257 -15.14 5.20 3.56
CA ARG A 257 -16.16 6.15 3.97
C ARG A 257 -15.71 7.60 3.76
N ALA A 258 -14.50 7.95 4.14
CA ALA A 258 -13.95 9.28 3.91
C ALA A 258 -13.87 9.61 2.41
N ALA A 259 -13.43 8.67 1.58
CA ALA A 259 -13.41 8.84 0.14
C ALA A 259 -14.82 9.07 -0.44
N ASN A 260 -15.82 8.29 0.00
CA ASN A 260 -17.21 8.48 -0.42
C ASN A 260 -17.73 9.88 -0.03
N LEU A 261 -17.41 10.36 1.16
CA LEU A 261 -17.86 11.67 1.67
C LEU A 261 -17.25 12.86 0.91
N ILE A 262 -16.09 12.69 0.30
CA ILE A 262 -15.48 13.73 -0.55
C ILE A 262 -15.85 13.58 -2.05
N GLY A 263 -16.76 12.68 -2.37
CA GLY A 263 -17.26 12.49 -3.74
C GLY A 263 -16.50 11.48 -4.58
N GLN A 264 -15.75 10.57 -3.95
CA GLN A 264 -15.08 9.44 -4.63
C GLN A 264 -15.83 8.14 -4.29
N PRO A 265 -16.70 7.62 -5.19
CA PRO A 265 -17.66 6.57 -4.84
C PRO A 265 -17.01 5.17 -4.81
N LEU A 266 -16.14 4.92 -3.83
CA LEU A 266 -15.48 3.62 -3.65
C LEU A 266 -16.45 2.53 -3.15
N GLY A 267 -17.64 2.92 -2.69
CA GLY A 267 -18.62 2.02 -2.12
C GLY A 267 -18.23 1.48 -0.75
N PRO A 268 -18.95 0.47 -0.25
CA PRO A 268 -18.67 -0.14 1.07
C PRO A 268 -17.48 -1.10 1.01
N CYS A 269 -16.97 -1.50 2.19
CA CYS A 269 -16.17 -2.70 2.31
C CYS A 269 -17.06 -3.94 2.18
N ARG A 270 -16.49 -5.05 1.71
CA ARG A 270 -17.19 -6.34 1.67
C ARG A 270 -17.38 -6.88 3.09
N LYS A 271 -18.55 -7.49 3.34
CA LYS A 271 -18.82 -8.16 4.62
C LYS A 271 -17.77 -9.25 4.91
N PRO A 272 -17.40 -9.44 6.19
CA PRO A 272 -17.99 -8.88 7.42
C PRO A 272 -17.50 -7.47 7.80
N PHE A 273 -16.70 -6.80 6.96
CA PHE A 273 -16.20 -5.46 7.21
C PHE A 273 -17.17 -4.39 6.70
N GLY A 274 -16.89 -3.10 6.99
CA GLY A 274 -17.59 -1.98 6.38
C GLY A 274 -18.62 -1.30 7.25
N MET A 275 -18.89 -1.82 8.44
CA MET A 275 -19.76 -1.09 9.37
C MET A 275 -19.00 0.11 9.96
N VAL A 276 -19.59 1.28 9.78
CA VAL A 276 -19.14 2.53 10.39
C VAL A 276 -20.31 3.01 11.28
N SER A 277 -20.04 3.27 12.57
CA SER A 277 -21.08 3.80 13.46
C SER A 277 -21.43 5.24 13.08
N GLU A 278 -22.62 5.69 13.46
CA GLU A 278 -23.04 7.08 13.23
C GLU A 278 -22.07 8.07 13.88
N GLU A 279 -21.57 7.77 15.07
CA GLU A 279 -20.54 8.58 15.75
C GLU A 279 -19.26 8.69 14.92
N THR A 280 -18.78 7.56 14.39
CA THR A 280 -17.60 7.52 13.51
C THR A 280 -17.84 8.29 12.22
N ASP A 281 -19.02 8.15 11.62
CA ASP A 281 -19.40 8.86 10.40
C ASP A 281 -19.39 10.37 10.60
N ASN A 282 -20.01 10.84 11.68
CA ASN A 282 -20.02 12.25 12.05
C ASN A 282 -18.60 12.77 12.32
N ALA A 283 -17.75 12.01 13.01
CA ALA A 283 -16.36 12.40 13.27
C ALA A 283 -15.52 12.52 11.96
N ILE A 284 -15.74 11.63 10.99
CA ILE A 284 -15.10 11.72 9.67
C ILE A 284 -15.60 12.94 8.91
N LEU A 285 -16.94 13.16 8.90
CA LEU A 285 -17.56 14.28 8.22
C LEU A 285 -17.09 15.63 8.78
N ASP A 286 -17.09 15.78 10.11
CA ASP A 286 -16.59 16.98 10.79
C ASP A 286 -15.11 17.24 10.46
N THR A 287 -14.30 16.17 10.39
CA THR A 287 -12.89 16.27 10.01
C THR A 287 -12.74 16.76 8.57
N ILE A 288 -13.54 16.20 7.64
CA ILE A 288 -13.53 16.62 6.24
C ILE A 288 -13.97 18.06 6.10
N ASP A 289 -15.05 18.46 6.75
CA ASP A 289 -15.59 19.82 6.67
C ASP A 289 -14.61 20.87 7.23
N ARG A 290 -13.93 20.51 8.32
CA ARG A 290 -13.02 21.42 8.99
C ARG A 290 -11.67 21.58 8.29
N TYR A 291 -11.12 20.49 7.74
CA TYR A 291 -9.73 20.48 7.25
C TYR A 291 -9.62 20.25 5.73
N TYR A 292 -10.65 19.66 5.11
CA TYR A 292 -10.57 19.19 3.73
C TYR A 292 -11.76 19.59 2.85
N ALA A 293 -12.51 20.64 3.25
CA ALA A 293 -13.67 21.11 2.49
C ALA A 293 -13.35 21.42 1.02
N ALA A 294 -12.15 21.93 0.75
CA ALA A 294 -11.68 22.22 -0.62
C ALA A 294 -11.46 20.95 -1.49
N TYR A 295 -11.41 19.77 -0.90
CA TYR A 295 -11.26 18.49 -1.61
C TYR A 295 -12.60 17.81 -1.91
N LYS A 296 -13.74 18.31 -1.41
CA LYS A 296 -15.07 17.81 -1.78
C LYS A 296 -15.32 18.06 -3.27
N ARG A 297 -15.78 17.02 -3.98
CA ARG A 297 -16.03 17.03 -5.43
C ARG A 297 -17.51 16.91 -5.73
#